data_66eb88bdf4dd663dd0056f45a15af53f
#
_entry.id   66eb88bdf4dd663dd0056f45a15af53f
#
_cell.length_a   1.000
_cell.length_b   1.000
_cell.length_c   1.000
_cell.angle_alpha   90.00
_cell.angle_beta   90.00
_cell.angle_gamma   90.00
#
_symmetry.space_group_name_H-M   'P 1'
#
loop_
_entity.id
_entity.type
_entity.pdbx_description
1 polymer ?
#
loop_
_entity_poly.entity_id
_entity_poly.type
_entity_poly.pdbx_seq_one_letter_code
_entity_poly.pdbx_strand_id
1 'polypeptide(L)'
;IPSTEGTVKVCGYDIMESPREVKKHIGYLPEQPPVYMDMTVTDYLDFVADLKLVNKKQKKNQINDIMELVKIGDHRNRMIKNLSKGYKQRVGLAQSLIGSPDVLILDEPTVGLDPKQIIEIRKLIKALGKEHTIILSTHILPEVSAVCERVVIINKGEIAAVDTPENLSKGLSNMSKLMVTVAGPRQSVENAIKGIYGVKYVEAAAEKEREASSYIVEADKEIDVRKPLFFAMAKLGYPIIEMRGIGMSLEDIFVEIVTQEKEVEA
;
A
#
# COMPACT_ATOMS: atom_id res chain seq x y z
N ILE A 1 16.91 18.76 -3.76
CA ILE A 1 18.29 18.38 -4.06
C ILE A 1 18.34 18.12 -5.56
N PRO A 2 19.25 18.73 -6.33
CA PRO A 2 19.43 18.41 -7.74
C PRO A 2 19.86 16.95 -7.89
N SER A 3 19.42 16.30 -8.99
CA SER A 3 19.94 14.97 -9.32
C SER A 3 21.42 15.05 -9.68
N THR A 4 22.21 14.05 -9.26
CA THR A 4 23.63 13.95 -9.62
C THR A 4 23.77 13.57 -11.09
N GLU A 5 22.92 12.64 -11.55
CA GLU A 5 22.86 12.12 -12.92
C GLU A 5 21.43 11.78 -13.31
N GLY A 6 21.22 11.51 -14.58
CA GLY A 6 19.92 11.12 -15.13
C GLY A 6 19.01 12.30 -15.45
N THR A 7 17.88 11.99 -16.09
CA THR A 7 16.84 12.95 -16.51
C THR A 7 15.47 12.50 -16.03
N VAL A 8 14.66 13.45 -15.62
CA VAL A 8 13.25 13.21 -15.25
C VAL A 8 12.36 14.16 -16.04
N LYS A 9 11.30 13.63 -16.63
CA LYS A 9 10.31 14.44 -17.35
C LYS A 9 8.92 14.18 -16.77
N VAL A 10 8.16 15.27 -16.62
CA VAL A 10 6.75 15.23 -16.21
C VAL A 10 5.92 15.92 -17.28
N CYS A 11 4.93 15.23 -17.85
CA CYS A 11 4.13 15.73 -18.97
C CYS A 11 4.96 16.29 -20.13
N GLY A 12 6.13 15.68 -20.39
CA GLY A 12 7.06 16.10 -21.46
C GLY A 12 8.05 17.20 -21.07
N TYR A 13 7.87 17.86 -19.93
CA TYR A 13 8.77 18.91 -19.42
C TYR A 13 9.88 18.31 -18.56
N ASP A 14 11.13 18.70 -18.85
CA ASP A 14 12.28 18.32 -18.05
C ASP A 14 12.32 19.10 -16.73
N ILE A 15 12.59 18.39 -15.61
CA ILE A 15 12.54 19.00 -14.27
C ILE A 15 13.64 20.05 -14.05
N MET A 16 14.77 19.95 -14.77
CA MET A 16 15.88 20.88 -14.66
C MET A 16 15.75 22.07 -15.61
N GLU A 17 15.26 21.82 -16.82
CA GLU A 17 15.12 22.86 -17.84
C GLU A 17 13.85 23.70 -17.65
N SER A 18 12.75 23.06 -17.21
CA SER A 18 11.43 23.69 -17.12
C SER A 18 10.75 23.47 -15.76
N PRO A 19 11.41 23.76 -14.61
CA PRO A 19 10.89 23.41 -13.29
C PRO A 19 9.57 24.09 -12.93
N ARG A 20 9.28 25.27 -13.50
CA ARG A 20 8.01 25.97 -13.28
C ARG A 20 6.84 25.26 -13.94
N GLU A 21 7.04 24.80 -15.19
CA GLU A 21 6.00 24.04 -15.91
C GLU A 21 5.76 22.70 -15.23
N VAL A 22 6.82 21.97 -14.88
CA VAL A 22 6.71 20.72 -14.12
C VAL A 22 5.88 20.89 -12.83
N LYS A 23 6.14 21.94 -12.05
CA LYS A 23 5.39 22.22 -10.80
C LYS A 23 3.91 22.50 -10.99
N LYS A 24 3.48 22.94 -12.19
CA LYS A 24 2.04 23.10 -12.49
C LYS A 24 1.34 21.75 -12.61
N HIS A 25 2.05 20.75 -13.14
CA HIS A 25 1.54 19.40 -13.35
C HIS A 25 1.63 18.49 -12.11
N ILE A 26 2.27 18.96 -11.03
CA ILE A 26 2.46 18.17 -9.80
C ILE A 26 1.63 18.73 -8.65
N GLY A 27 0.86 17.87 -8.00
CA GLY A 27 0.33 18.05 -6.67
C GLY A 27 1.17 17.25 -5.66
N TYR A 28 1.58 17.88 -4.56
CA TYR A 28 2.42 17.23 -3.56
C TYR A 28 1.80 17.32 -2.18
N LEU A 29 1.68 16.19 -1.52
CA LEU A 29 1.32 16.05 -0.13
C LEU A 29 2.52 15.45 0.62
N PRO A 30 3.30 16.22 1.37
CA PRO A 30 4.32 15.68 2.26
C PRO A 30 3.70 15.01 3.48
N GLU A 31 4.45 14.15 4.18
CA GLU A 31 4.04 13.49 5.43
C GLU A 31 3.43 14.47 6.45
N GLN A 32 4.07 15.65 6.62
CA GLN A 32 3.55 16.75 7.41
C GLN A 32 3.16 17.91 6.49
N PRO A 33 1.85 18.10 6.21
CA PRO A 33 1.41 19.15 5.33
C PRO A 33 1.81 20.55 5.88
N PRO A 34 2.47 21.40 5.07
CA PRO A 34 2.93 22.73 5.47
C PRO A 34 1.77 23.72 5.45
N VAL A 35 0.75 23.48 6.28
CA VAL A 35 -0.46 24.31 6.34
C VAL A 35 -0.28 25.53 7.26
N TYR A 36 -0.88 26.64 6.89
CA TYR A 36 -0.88 27.85 7.72
C TYR A 36 -1.93 27.74 8.83
N MET A 37 -1.45 27.51 10.06
CA MET A 37 -2.28 27.18 11.22
C MET A 37 -3.28 28.27 11.62
N ASP A 38 -2.97 29.54 11.33
CA ASP A 38 -3.81 30.71 11.67
C ASP A 38 -4.77 31.11 10.54
N MET A 39 -4.79 30.36 9.43
CA MET A 39 -5.79 30.53 8.39
C MET A 39 -6.98 29.61 8.62
N THR A 40 -8.16 30.02 8.09
CA THR A 40 -9.27 29.06 7.90
C THR A 40 -8.97 28.11 6.75
N VAL A 41 -9.67 26.99 6.67
CA VAL A 41 -9.52 26.04 5.57
C VAL A 41 -9.76 26.72 4.22
N THR A 42 -10.82 27.53 4.12
CA THR A 42 -11.16 28.26 2.88
C THR A 42 -10.08 29.26 2.50
N ASP A 43 -9.61 30.09 3.44
CA ASP A 43 -8.59 31.10 3.15
C ASP A 43 -7.28 30.46 2.70
N TYR A 44 -6.90 29.33 3.33
CA TYR A 44 -5.71 28.58 2.95
C TYR A 44 -5.81 28.01 1.54
N LEU A 45 -6.92 27.35 1.21
CA LEU A 45 -7.12 26.79 -0.14
C LEU A 45 -7.24 27.88 -1.20
N ASP A 46 -7.85 29.03 -0.85
CA ASP A 46 -7.90 30.19 -1.73
C ASP A 46 -6.51 30.75 -2.01
N PHE A 47 -5.67 30.87 -0.99
CA PHE A 47 -4.27 31.26 -1.12
C PHE A 47 -3.47 30.29 -2.02
N VAL A 48 -3.64 28.98 -1.80
CA VAL A 48 -2.97 27.96 -2.62
C VAL A 48 -3.41 28.06 -4.10
N ALA A 49 -4.69 28.32 -4.34
CA ALA A 49 -5.23 28.47 -5.68
C ALA A 49 -4.65 29.70 -6.40
N ASP A 50 -4.39 30.79 -5.67
CA ASP A 50 -3.69 31.96 -6.22
C ASP A 50 -2.24 31.64 -6.56
N LEU A 51 -1.52 30.91 -5.70
CA LEU A 51 -0.15 30.46 -5.98
C LEU A 51 -0.06 29.56 -7.21
N LYS A 52 -1.07 28.69 -7.41
CA LYS A 52 -1.19 27.79 -8.57
C LYS A 52 -1.73 28.50 -9.80
N LEU A 53 -2.03 29.80 -9.73
CA LEU A 53 -2.56 30.63 -10.84
C LEU A 53 -3.88 30.09 -11.40
N VAL A 54 -4.73 29.52 -10.55
CA VAL A 54 -6.05 29.04 -10.94
C VAL A 54 -6.91 30.20 -11.44
N ASN A 55 -7.64 29.98 -12.54
CA ASN A 55 -8.50 31.00 -13.12
C ASN A 55 -9.55 31.48 -12.12
N LYS A 56 -9.63 32.80 -11.89
CA LYS A 56 -10.53 33.43 -10.91
C LYS A 56 -12.00 33.03 -11.06
N LYS A 57 -12.45 32.79 -12.30
CA LYS A 57 -13.83 32.37 -12.56
C LYS A 57 -14.12 30.93 -12.11
N GLN A 58 -13.12 30.07 -12.11
CA GLN A 58 -13.26 28.64 -11.75
C GLN A 58 -12.82 28.34 -10.32
N LYS A 59 -12.00 29.22 -9.74
CA LYS A 59 -11.35 29.05 -8.43
C LYS A 59 -12.32 28.61 -7.32
N LYS A 60 -13.41 29.38 -7.14
CA LYS A 60 -14.38 29.12 -6.08
C LYS A 60 -15.07 27.75 -6.23
N ASN A 61 -15.44 27.37 -7.45
CA ASN A 61 -16.08 26.10 -7.71
C ASN A 61 -15.08 24.97 -7.47
N GLN A 62 -13.86 25.07 -8.02
CA GLN A 62 -12.82 24.05 -7.81
C GLN A 62 -12.52 23.82 -6.32
N ILE A 63 -12.39 24.90 -5.52
CA ILE A 63 -12.17 24.77 -4.08
C ILE A 63 -13.33 24.05 -3.39
N ASN A 64 -14.58 24.40 -3.74
CA ASN A 64 -15.75 23.73 -3.18
C ASN A 64 -15.78 22.24 -3.55
N ASP A 65 -15.60 21.91 -4.82
CA ASP A 65 -15.60 20.53 -5.32
C ASP A 65 -14.52 19.69 -4.62
N ILE A 66 -13.32 20.26 -4.46
CA ILE A 66 -12.21 19.60 -3.75
C ILE A 66 -12.55 19.41 -2.26
N MET A 67 -13.12 20.42 -1.59
CA MET A 67 -13.51 20.30 -0.17
C MET A 67 -14.55 19.20 0.04
N GLU A 68 -15.52 19.07 -0.85
CA GLU A 68 -16.51 17.98 -0.81
C GLU A 68 -15.84 16.61 -1.06
N LEU A 69 -14.96 16.54 -2.07
CA LEU A 69 -14.24 15.31 -2.45
C LEU A 69 -13.42 14.75 -1.27
N VAL A 70 -12.69 15.61 -0.56
CA VAL A 70 -11.87 15.21 0.60
C VAL A 70 -12.67 15.25 1.91
N LYS A 71 -13.96 15.57 1.90
CA LYS A 71 -14.87 15.62 3.05
C LYS A 71 -14.44 16.57 4.16
N ILE A 72 -14.14 17.81 3.81
CA ILE A 72 -13.82 18.89 4.76
C ILE A 72 -14.77 20.10 4.64
N GLY A 73 -15.84 20.00 3.85
CA GLY A 73 -16.79 21.07 3.60
C GLY A 73 -17.39 21.67 4.90
N ASP A 74 -17.71 20.82 5.89
CA ASP A 74 -18.24 21.25 7.20
C ASP A 74 -17.24 22.05 8.05
N HIS A 75 -15.97 22.02 7.70
CA HIS A 75 -14.89 22.68 8.44
C HIS A 75 -14.31 23.90 7.70
N ARG A 76 -14.95 24.33 6.60
CA ARG A 76 -14.46 25.41 5.72
C ARG A 76 -14.06 26.70 6.42
N ASN A 77 -14.81 27.10 7.43
CA ASN A 77 -14.59 28.35 8.20
C ASN A 77 -13.80 28.09 9.49
N ARG A 78 -13.34 26.88 9.75
CA ARG A 78 -12.58 26.55 10.95
C ARG A 78 -11.10 26.83 10.73
N MET A 79 -10.45 27.40 11.75
CA MET A 79 -9.00 27.61 11.73
C MET A 79 -8.28 26.24 11.71
N ILE A 80 -7.27 26.12 10.88
CA ILE A 80 -6.53 24.85 10.67
C ILE A 80 -5.89 24.36 11.98
N LYS A 81 -5.41 25.24 12.85
CA LYS A 81 -4.88 24.84 14.17
C LYS A 81 -5.86 24.06 15.04
N ASN A 82 -7.17 24.31 14.87
CA ASN A 82 -8.25 23.67 15.64
C ASN A 82 -8.76 22.37 15.02
N LEU A 83 -8.14 21.89 13.95
CA LEU A 83 -8.47 20.63 13.31
C LEU A 83 -7.69 19.46 13.94
N SER A 84 -8.31 18.27 13.96
CA SER A 84 -7.59 17.03 14.28
C SER A 84 -6.51 16.74 13.23
N LYS A 85 -5.56 15.84 13.56
CA LYS A 85 -4.51 15.41 12.62
C LYS A 85 -5.11 14.92 11.29
N GLY A 86 -6.16 14.08 11.33
CA GLY A 86 -6.82 13.58 10.13
C GLY A 86 -7.46 14.67 9.28
N TYR A 87 -8.06 15.69 9.88
CA TYR A 87 -8.58 16.83 9.11
C TYR A 87 -7.46 17.68 8.53
N LYS A 88 -6.34 17.88 9.23
CA LYS A 88 -5.15 18.55 8.66
C LYS A 88 -4.58 17.80 7.47
N GLN A 89 -4.55 16.47 7.53
CA GLN A 89 -4.13 15.63 6.43
C GLN A 89 -5.07 15.79 5.21
N ARG A 90 -6.38 15.84 5.43
CA ARG A 90 -7.36 16.13 4.37
C ARG A 90 -7.20 17.54 3.77
N VAL A 91 -6.86 18.54 4.57
CA VAL A 91 -6.52 19.89 4.06
C VAL A 91 -5.26 19.83 3.21
N GLY A 92 -4.23 19.09 3.63
CA GLY A 92 -3.03 18.85 2.84
C GLY A 92 -3.32 18.13 1.51
N LEU A 93 -4.20 17.12 1.54
CA LEU A 93 -4.64 16.44 0.32
C LEU A 93 -5.45 17.39 -0.58
N ALA A 94 -6.35 18.21 -0.02
CA ALA A 94 -7.08 19.23 -0.78
C ALA A 94 -6.11 20.19 -1.49
N GLN A 95 -5.09 20.69 -0.78
CA GLN A 95 -4.11 21.58 -1.39
C GLN A 95 -3.33 20.94 -2.53
N SER A 96 -3.03 19.64 -2.46
CA SER A 96 -2.34 18.92 -3.54
C SER A 96 -3.19 18.82 -4.82
N LEU A 97 -4.52 18.81 -4.68
CA LEU A 97 -5.48 18.73 -5.80
C LEU A 97 -5.77 20.09 -6.47
N ILE A 98 -5.46 21.21 -5.81
CA ILE A 98 -5.67 22.54 -6.38
C ILE A 98 -4.88 22.68 -7.67
N GLY A 99 -5.56 23.18 -8.72
CA GLY A 99 -4.99 23.36 -10.05
C GLY A 99 -5.11 22.10 -10.94
N SER A 100 -5.78 21.05 -10.48
CA SER A 100 -6.02 19.80 -11.23
C SER A 100 -4.72 19.23 -11.84
N PRO A 101 -3.72 18.85 -11.02
CA PRO A 101 -2.43 18.38 -11.49
C PRO A 101 -2.55 17.01 -12.15
N ASP A 102 -1.72 16.72 -13.16
CA ASP A 102 -1.70 15.42 -13.84
C ASP A 102 -1.07 14.33 -12.95
N VAL A 103 -0.15 14.71 -12.07
CA VAL A 103 0.60 13.82 -11.17
C VAL A 103 0.39 14.23 -9.73
N LEU A 104 0.04 13.27 -8.88
CA LEU A 104 -0.04 13.44 -7.42
C LEU A 104 1.09 12.65 -6.77
N ILE A 105 1.90 13.31 -5.97
CA ILE A 105 2.91 12.68 -5.11
C ILE A 105 2.40 12.76 -3.68
N LEU A 106 2.12 11.61 -3.08
CA LEU A 106 1.55 11.48 -1.74
C LEU A 106 2.56 10.74 -0.85
N ASP A 107 3.11 11.47 0.11
CA ASP A 107 4.11 10.96 1.03
C ASP A 107 3.44 10.62 2.36
N GLU A 108 3.42 9.33 2.72
CA GLU A 108 2.80 8.81 3.95
C GLU A 108 1.39 9.36 4.23
N PRO A 109 0.44 9.31 3.28
CA PRO A 109 -0.83 10.03 3.38
C PRO A 109 -1.75 9.55 4.50
N THR A 110 -1.47 8.39 5.11
CA THR A 110 -2.29 7.74 6.14
C THR A 110 -1.65 7.73 7.52
N VAL A 111 -0.42 8.23 7.66
CA VAL A 111 0.31 8.22 8.93
C VAL A 111 -0.42 8.98 10.03
N GLY A 112 -0.67 8.26 11.14
CA GLY A 112 -1.30 8.80 12.34
C GLY A 112 -2.80 9.08 12.20
N LEU A 113 -3.45 8.45 11.25
CA LEU A 113 -4.90 8.40 11.12
C LEU A 113 -5.47 7.19 11.87
N ASP A 114 -6.74 7.30 12.28
CA ASP A 114 -7.45 6.15 12.81
C ASP A 114 -7.87 5.16 11.69
N PRO A 115 -8.19 3.89 12.02
CA PRO A 115 -8.51 2.87 11.00
C PRO A 115 -9.65 3.25 10.05
N LYS A 116 -10.66 3.99 10.53
CA LYS A 116 -11.78 4.44 9.70
C LYS A 116 -11.31 5.48 8.67
N GLN A 117 -10.50 6.43 9.12
CA GLN A 117 -9.93 7.47 8.25
C GLN A 117 -8.98 6.87 7.22
N ILE A 118 -8.18 5.87 7.58
CA ILE A 118 -7.30 5.14 6.65
C ILE A 118 -8.13 4.53 5.51
N ILE A 119 -9.23 3.84 5.83
CA ILE A 119 -10.10 3.24 4.82
C ILE A 119 -10.68 4.31 3.87
N GLU A 120 -11.07 5.46 4.41
CA GLU A 120 -11.63 6.54 3.61
C GLU A 120 -10.59 7.18 2.69
N ILE A 121 -9.37 7.44 3.20
CA ILE A 121 -8.26 7.99 2.37
C ILE A 121 -7.85 7.01 1.28
N ARG A 122 -7.74 5.70 1.57
CA ARG A 122 -7.46 4.67 0.54
C ARG A 122 -8.49 4.66 -0.58
N LYS A 123 -9.78 4.73 -0.23
CA LYS A 123 -10.86 4.82 -1.23
C LYS A 123 -10.74 6.08 -2.08
N LEU A 124 -10.39 7.20 -1.45
CA LEU A 124 -10.20 8.46 -2.15
C LEU A 124 -8.99 8.40 -3.10
N ILE A 125 -7.83 7.91 -2.65
CA ILE A 125 -6.64 7.76 -3.49
C ILE A 125 -6.96 6.86 -4.70
N LYS A 126 -7.65 5.73 -4.47
CA LYS A 126 -8.05 4.82 -5.56
C LYS A 126 -9.02 5.48 -6.57
N ALA A 127 -9.90 6.37 -6.09
CA ALA A 127 -10.78 7.14 -6.99
C ALA A 127 -9.98 8.16 -7.81
N LEU A 128 -9.06 8.89 -7.17
CA LEU A 128 -8.17 9.85 -7.81
C LEU A 128 -7.24 9.21 -8.86
N GLY A 129 -6.81 7.96 -8.64
CA GLY A 129 -5.98 7.21 -9.59
C GLY A 129 -6.63 6.96 -10.96
N LYS A 130 -7.94 7.19 -11.09
CA LYS A 130 -8.62 7.11 -12.39
C LYS A 130 -8.39 8.34 -13.28
N GLU A 131 -8.05 9.47 -12.68
CA GLU A 131 -7.90 10.75 -13.36
C GLU A 131 -6.48 11.32 -13.26
N HIS A 132 -5.70 10.84 -12.28
CA HIS A 132 -4.34 11.30 -12.01
C HIS A 132 -3.35 10.14 -11.99
N THR A 133 -2.12 10.38 -12.40
CA THR A 133 -1.01 9.49 -12.08
C THR A 133 -0.62 9.70 -10.62
N ILE A 134 -0.67 8.66 -9.80
CA ILE A 134 -0.35 8.77 -8.37
C ILE A 134 0.95 8.04 -8.04
N ILE A 135 1.88 8.75 -7.41
CA ILE A 135 3.07 8.19 -6.77
C ILE A 135 2.82 8.23 -5.26
N LEU A 136 2.74 7.05 -4.66
CA LEU A 136 2.50 6.89 -3.23
C LEU A 136 3.78 6.36 -2.57
N SER A 137 4.34 7.09 -1.61
CA SER A 137 5.37 6.56 -0.71
C SER A 137 4.71 6.13 0.60
N THR A 138 5.01 4.94 1.07
CA THR A 138 4.57 4.43 2.37
C THR A 138 5.42 3.27 2.84
N HIS A 139 5.54 3.12 4.16
CA HIS A 139 6.14 1.95 4.80
C HIS A 139 5.10 0.92 5.24
N ILE A 140 3.80 1.20 5.00
CA ILE A 140 2.68 0.32 5.38
C ILE A 140 2.30 -0.56 4.19
N LEU A 141 2.94 -1.72 4.08
CA LEU A 141 2.81 -2.63 2.94
C LEU A 141 1.37 -3.12 2.65
N PRO A 142 0.48 -3.36 3.65
CA PRO A 142 -0.94 -3.62 3.39
C PRO A 142 -1.67 -2.48 2.66
N GLU A 143 -1.17 -1.25 2.73
CA GLU A 143 -1.75 -0.13 1.97
C GLU A 143 -1.36 -0.22 0.51
N VAL A 144 -0.10 -0.55 0.25
CA VAL A 144 0.41 -0.75 -1.12
C VAL A 144 -0.43 -1.79 -1.85
N SER A 145 -0.64 -2.98 -1.25
CA SER A 145 -1.47 -4.05 -1.82
C SER A 145 -2.91 -3.63 -2.09
N ALA A 146 -3.46 -2.72 -1.26
CA ALA A 146 -4.86 -2.31 -1.38
C ALA A 146 -5.11 -1.23 -2.45
N VAL A 147 -4.09 -0.42 -2.78
CA VAL A 147 -4.27 0.83 -3.54
C VAL A 147 -3.42 0.86 -4.82
N CYS A 148 -2.21 0.30 -4.80
CA CYS A 148 -1.24 0.44 -5.88
C CYS A 148 -1.41 -0.66 -6.95
N GLU A 149 -1.29 -0.28 -8.22
CA GLU A 149 -1.25 -1.20 -9.36
C GLU A 149 0.18 -1.71 -9.63
N ARG A 150 1.18 -0.89 -9.30
CA ARG A 150 2.61 -1.22 -9.42
C ARG A 150 3.34 -0.82 -8.16
N VAL A 151 4.33 -1.61 -7.81
CA VAL A 151 5.21 -1.39 -6.66
C VAL A 151 6.64 -1.28 -7.15
N VAL A 152 7.36 -0.31 -6.60
CA VAL A 152 8.81 -0.17 -6.76
C VAL A 152 9.42 -0.35 -5.38
N ILE A 153 10.22 -1.39 -5.20
CA ILE A 153 10.96 -1.62 -3.97
C ILE A 153 12.36 -1.04 -4.14
N ILE A 154 12.72 -0.12 -3.26
CA ILE A 154 14.04 0.51 -3.23
C ILE A 154 14.79 0.01 -2.00
N ASN A 155 16.00 -0.48 -2.19
CA ASN A 155 16.91 -0.92 -1.13
C ASN A 155 18.30 -0.31 -1.34
N LYS A 156 18.92 0.25 -0.29
CA LYS A 156 20.25 0.91 -0.34
C LYS A 156 20.43 1.93 -1.50
N GLY A 157 19.34 2.54 -1.96
CA GLY A 157 19.37 3.52 -3.07
C GLY A 157 19.23 2.91 -4.46
N GLU A 158 19.10 1.60 -4.60
CA GLU A 158 18.89 0.88 -5.85
C GLU A 158 17.46 0.34 -5.97
N ILE A 159 16.99 0.17 -7.20
CA ILE A 159 15.69 -0.47 -7.46
C ILE A 159 15.88 -1.98 -7.38
N ALA A 160 15.38 -2.58 -6.30
CA ALA A 160 15.45 -4.01 -6.06
C ALA A 160 14.37 -4.80 -6.80
N ALA A 161 13.15 -4.25 -6.94
CA ALA A 161 12.07 -4.88 -7.70
C ALA A 161 11.06 -3.87 -8.23
N VAL A 162 10.43 -4.19 -9.38
CA VAL A 162 9.33 -3.41 -9.97
C VAL A 162 8.33 -4.37 -10.57
N ASP A 163 7.15 -4.52 -9.97
CA ASP A 163 6.06 -5.34 -10.52
C ASP A 163 4.71 -4.99 -9.86
N THR A 164 3.66 -5.72 -10.21
CA THR A 164 2.38 -5.67 -9.49
C THR A 164 2.52 -6.37 -8.13
N PRO A 165 1.71 -5.99 -7.10
CA PRO A 165 1.69 -6.68 -5.82
C PRO A 165 1.49 -8.20 -5.96
N GLU A 166 0.61 -8.62 -6.87
CA GLU A 166 0.30 -10.02 -7.11
C GLU A 166 1.47 -10.81 -7.73
N ASN A 167 2.20 -10.19 -8.65
CA ASN A 167 3.36 -10.82 -9.29
C ASN A 167 4.52 -10.94 -8.31
N LEU A 168 4.77 -9.90 -7.52
CA LEU A 168 5.77 -9.94 -6.44
C LEU A 168 5.46 -11.08 -5.48
N SER A 169 4.20 -11.23 -5.06
CA SER A 169 3.75 -12.32 -4.18
C SER A 169 3.96 -13.72 -4.76
N LYS A 170 3.99 -13.86 -6.08
CA LYS A 170 4.17 -15.15 -6.77
C LYS A 170 5.63 -15.42 -7.15
N GLY A 171 6.39 -14.37 -7.44
CA GLY A 171 7.68 -14.47 -8.12
C GLY A 171 8.85 -14.84 -7.22
N LEU A 172 8.89 -14.34 -6.01
CA LEU A 172 10.05 -14.46 -5.11
C LEU A 172 10.05 -15.73 -4.25
N SER A 173 8.92 -16.40 -4.09
CA SER A 173 8.88 -17.64 -3.31
C SER A 173 9.27 -18.85 -4.13
N ASN A 174 10.36 -19.51 -3.78
CA ASN A 174 10.72 -20.85 -4.24
C ASN A 174 9.85 -21.95 -3.60
N MET A 175 8.94 -21.59 -2.68
CA MET A 175 8.05 -22.49 -1.97
C MET A 175 6.59 -22.08 -2.15
N SER A 176 5.72 -23.07 -2.28
CA SER A 176 4.27 -22.86 -2.20
C SER A 176 3.85 -22.95 -0.72
N LYS A 177 3.16 -21.92 -0.22
CA LYS A 177 2.59 -21.93 1.12
C LYS A 177 1.10 -22.23 1.07
N LEU A 178 0.66 -23.17 1.89
CA LEU A 178 -0.74 -23.54 2.04
C LEU A 178 -1.17 -23.34 3.51
N MET A 179 -2.35 -22.78 3.70
CA MET A 179 -3.05 -22.90 4.98
C MET A 179 -4.03 -24.06 4.90
N VAL A 180 -3.93 -24.97 5.86
CA VAL A 180 -4.79 -26.13 5.95
C VAL A 180 -5.37 -26.22 7.34
N THR A 181 -6.70 -26.27 7.46
CA THR A 181 -7.40 -26.47 8.73
C THR A 181 -7.92 -27.90 8.76
N VAL A 182 -7.50 -28.68 9.74
CA VAL A 182 -7.82 -30.11 9.87
C VAL A 182 -8.42 -30.38 11.24
N ALA A 183 -9.52 -31.12 11.27
CA ALA A 183 -10.11 -31.65 12.51
C ALA A 183 -9.40 -32.96 12.88
N GLY A 184 -8.67 -32.94 13.98
CA GLY A 184 -7.93 -34.09 14.48
C GLY A 184 -6.87 -33.73 15.53
N PRO A 185 -6.27 -34.76 16.19
CA PRO A 185 -5.24 -34.52 17.21
C PRO A 185 -4.03 -33.80 16.60
N ARG A 186 -3.69 -32.63 17.13
CA ARG A 186 -2.68 -31.71 16.61
C ARG A 186 -1.37 -32.40 16.23
N GLN A 187 -0.80 -33.22 17.14
CA GLN A 187 0.48 -33.89 16.90
C GLN A 187 0.40 -34.92 15.76
N SER A 188 -0.72 -35.64 15.68
CA SER A 188 -0.92 -36.68 14.65
C SER A 188 -1.07 -36.05 13.26
N VAL A 189 -1.82 -34.96 13.18
CA VAL A 189 -2.01 -34.18 11.93
C VAL A 189 -0.68 -33.59 11.47
N GLU A 190 0.07 -32.94 12.37
CA GLU A 190 1.36 -32.32 12.08
C GLU A 190 2.38 -33.37 11.55
N ASN A 191 2.48 -34.51 12.22
CA ASN A 191 3.37 -35.58 11.81
C ASN A 191 2.98 -36.16 10.43
N ALA A 192 1.68 -36.30 10.18
CA ALA A 192 1.19 -36.81 8.89
C ALA A 192 1.49 -35.80 7.76
N ILE A 193 1.36 -34.51 8.00
CA ILE A 193 1.69 -33.46 7.02
C ILE A 193 3.20 -33.45 6.73
N LYS A 194 4.04 -33.54 7.77
CA LYS A 194 5.52 -33.61 7.61
C LYS A 194 6.00 -34.82 6.82
N GLY A 195 5.24 -35.91 6.82
CA GLY A 195 5.56 -37.12 6.07
C GLY A 195 5.23 -37.03 4.57
N ILE A 196 4.62 -35.98 4.09
CA ILE A 196 4.24 -35.83 2.68
C ILE A 196 5.45 -35.40 1.87
N TYR A 197 5.72 -36.10 0.77
CA TYR A 197 6.80 -35.76 -0.14
C TYR A 197 6.60 -34.35 -0.73
N GLY A 198 7.64 -33.52 -0.67
CA GLY A 198 7.62 -32.13 -1.11
C GLY A 198 7.32 -31.12 0.01
N VAL A 199 6.83 -31.54 1.15
CA VAL A 199 6.67 -30.65 2.32
C VAL A 199 8.04 -30.41 2.96
N LYS A 200 8.38 -29.14 3.14
CA LYS A 200 9.64 -28.68 3.77
C LYS A 200 9.45 -28.21 5.20
N TYR A 201 8.34 -27.54 5.46
CA TYR A 201 8.06 -26.97 6.78
C TYR A 201 6.57 -27.02 7.10
N VAL A 202 6.26 -27.24 8.38
CA VAL A 202 4.89 -27.23 8.91
C VAL A 202 4.89 -26.50 10.24
N GLU A 203 4.07 -25.48 10.32
CA GLU A 203 3.85 -24.71 11.54
C GLU A 203 2.36 -24.71 11.89
N ALA A 204 2.05 -24.99 13.15
CA ALA A 204 0.68 -24.89 13.64
C ALA A 204 0.34 -23.42 13.91
N ALA A 205 -0.61 -22.89 13.16
CA ALA A 205 -1.21 -21.59 13.42
C ALA A 205 -2.23 -21.69 14.59
N ALA A 206 -2.85 -20.57 14.98
CA ALA A 206 -3.77 -20.52 16.12
C ALA A 206 -4.93 -21.54 15.98
N GLU A 207 -5.35 -22.13 17.09
CA GLU A 207 -6.57 -22.94 17.20
C GLU A 207 -7.79 -22.08 16.85
N LYS A 208 -8.57 -22.51 15.83
CA LYS A 208 -9.81 -21.81 15.44
C LYS A 208 -11.07 -22.39 16.09
N GLU A 209 -11.08 -23.68 16.40
CA GLU A 209 -12.23 -24.39 16.99
C GLU A 209 -11.75 -25.51 17.93
N ARG A 210 -12.63 -25.97 18.84
CA ARG A 210 -12.29 -26.94 19.89
C ARG A 210 -11.69 -28.29 19.41
N GLU A 211 -11.81 -28.63 18.11
CA GLU A 211 -11.32 -29.90 17.55
C GLU A 211 -10.55 -29.74 16.24
N ALA A 212 -10.34 -28.50 15.74
CA ALA A 212 -9.65 -28.24 14.49
C ALA A 212 -8.51 -27.25 14.67
N SER A 213 -7.34 -27.61 14.15
CA SER A 213 -6.15 -26.77 14.14
C SER A 213 -5.81 -26.35 12.71
N SER A 214 -5.31 -25.11 12.56
CA SER A 214 -4.80 -24.60 11.30
C SER A 214 -3.29 -24.78 11.24
N TYR A 215 -2.79 -25.17 10.08
CA TYR A 215 -1.37 -25.38 9.79
C TYR A 215 -0.95 -24.56 8.60
N ILE A 216 0.21 -23.93 8.70
CA ILE A 216 0.94 -23.37 7.57
C ILE A 216 1.88 -24.46 7.06
N VAL A 217 1.71 -24.86 5.80
CA VAL A 217 2.50 -25.89 5.15
C VAL A 217 3.30 -25.26 4.04
N GLU A 218 4.62 -25.35 4.11
CA GLU A 218 5.52 -24.92 3.03
C GLU A 218 5.99 -26.14 2.26
N ALA A 219 5.87 -26.07 0.93
CA ALA A 219 6.25 -27.14 0.03
C ALA A 219 7.06 -26.60 -1.16
N ASP A 220 7.80 -27.49 -1.83
CA ASP A 220 8.49 -27.14 -3.07
C ASP A 220 7.50 -26.61 -4.11
N LYS A 221 7.86 -25.54 -4.81
CA LYS A 221 7.01 -24.85 -5.79
C LYS A 221 6.58 -25.75 -6.94
N GLU A 222 7.42 -26.71 -7.32
CA GLU A 222 7.17 -27.64 -8.41
C GLU A 222 6.30 -28.84 -8.00
N ILE A 223 6.02 -29.01 -6.69
CA ILE A 223 5.28 -30.16 -6.17
C ILE A 223 3.93 -29.70 -5.61
N ASP A 224 2.85 -30.12 -6.26
CA ASP A 224 1.50 -29.91 -5.74
C ASP A 224 1.17 -30.89 -4.62
N VAL A 225 1.34 -30.46 -3.39
CA VAL A 225 1.09 -31.26 -2.18
C VAL A 225 -0.37 -31.35 -1.78
N ARG A 226 -1.29 -30.64 -2.46
CA ARG A 226 -2.71 -30.57 -2.08
C ARG A 226 -3.40 -31.93 -2.16
N LYS A 227 -3.19 -32.66 -3.24
CA LYS A 227 -3.76 -34.03 -3.42
C LYS A 227 -3.16 -35.01 -2.42
N PRO A 228 -1.82 -35.15 -2.29
CA PRO A 228 -1.22 -36.01 -1.26
C PRO A 228 -1.71 -35.68 0.15
N LEU A 229 -1.86 -34.41 0.49
CA LEU A 229 -2.33 -33.95 1.78
C LEU A 229 -3.78 -34.39 2.02
N PHE A 230 -4.65 -34.21 1.03
CA PHE A 230 -6.04 -34.69 1.12
C PHE A 230 -6.10 -36.20 1.39
N PHE A 231 -5.38 -37.01 0.63
CA PHE A 231 -5.41 -38.46 0.82
C PHE A 231 -4.77 -38.92 2.13
N ALA A 232 -3.72 -38.26 2.62
CA ALA A 232 -3.12 -38.56 3.90
C ALA A 232 -4.09 -38.30 5.07
N MET A 233 -4.80 -37.17 5.04
CA MET A 233 -5.81 -36.85 6.05
C MET A 233 -7.01 -37.79 5.97
N ALA A 234 -7.50 -38.08 4.77
CA ALA A 234 -8.62 -39.02 4.56
C ALA A 234 -8.31 -40.40 5.09
N LYS A 235 -7.07 -40.91 4.88
CA LYS A 235 -6.63 -42.21 5.40
C LYS A 235 -6.63 -42.31 6.91
N LEU A 236 -6.38 -41.18 7.59
CA LEU A 236 -6.39 -41.08 9.06
C LEU A 236 -7.77 -40.74 9.64
N GLY A 237 -8.77 -40.51 8.76
CA GLY A 237 -10.10 -40.10 9.18
C GLY A 237 -10.17 -38.66 9.74
N TYR A 238 -9.23 -37.81 9.36
CA TYR A 238 -9.17 -36.42 9.78
C TYR A 238 -9.75 -35.49 8.69
N PRO A 239 -10.94 -34.91 8.89
CA PRO A 239 -11.55 -34.02 7.90
C PRO A 239 -10.72 -32.75 7.69
N ILE A 240 -10.49 -32.39 6.43
CA ILE A 240 -9.97 -31.07 6.06
C ILE A 240 -11.16 -30.11 5.99
N ILE A 241 -11.13 -29.07 6.82
CA ILE A 241 -12.19 -28.06 6.90
C ILE A 241 -11.92 -26.92 5.91
N GLU A 242 -10.66 -26.53 5.78
CA GLU A 242 -10.23 -25.47 4.86
C GLU A 242 -8.87 -25.82 4.25
N MET A 243 -8.69 -25.54 2.97
CA MET A 243 -7.39 -25.62 2.31
C MET A 243 -7.30 -24.46 1.31
N ARG A 244 -6.35 -23.56 1.53
CA ARG A 244 -6.11 -22.43 0.62
C ARG A 244 -4.63 -22.14 0.46
N GLY A 245 -4.24 -21.66 -0.73
CA GLY A 245 -2.90 -21.11 -0.95
C GLY A 245 -2.73 -19.80 -0.17
N ILE A 246 -1.59 -19.66 0.47
CA ILE A 246 -1.16 -18.39 1.05
C ILE A 246 -0.05 -17.88 0.15
N GLY A 247 -0.27 -16.73 -0.55
CA GLY A 247 0.81 -16.00 -1.17
C GLY A 247 1.72 -15.38 -0.09
N MET A 248 2.97 -15.14 -0.41
CA MET A 248 3.81 -14.29 0.44
C MET A 248 3.15 -12.91 0.56
N SER A 249 3.14 -12.36 1.74
CA SER A 249 2.76 -10.97 1.93
C SER A 249 3.84 -10.06 1.33
N LEU A 250 3.52 -8.81 1.03
CA LEU A 250 4.56 -7.85 0.61
C LEU A 250 5.60 -7.62 1.71
N GLU A 251 5.22 -7.81 2.98
CA GLU A 251 6.13 -7.79 4.12
C GLU A 251 7.19 -8.88 4.05
N ASP A 252 6.76 -10.13 3.78
CA ASP A 252 7.66 -11.28 3.63
C ASP A 252 8.63 -11.05 2.47
N ILE A 253 8.11 -10.55 1.35
CA ILE A 253 8.89 -10.23 0.15
C ILE A 253 9.92 -9.15 0.43
N PHE A 254 9.52 -8.09 1.12
CA PHE A 254 10.41 -7.00 1.49
C PHE A 254 11.54 -7.51 2.38
N VAL A 255 11.21 -8.32 3.38
CA VAL A 255 12.22 -8.94 4.28
C VAL A 255 13.17 -9.83 3.47
N GLU A 256 12.66 -10.65 2.55
CA GLU A 256 13.47 -11.54 1.72
C GLU A 256 14.44 -10.76 0.83
N ILE A 257 13.97 -9.73 0.13
CA ILE A 257 14.80 -8.85 -0.72
C ILE A 257 15.93 -8.19 0.11
N VAL A 258 15.59 -7.68 1.31
CA VAL A 258 16.58 -7.01 2.18
C VAL A 258 17.56 -8.00 2.82
N THR A 259 17.19 -9.28 2.99
CA THR A 259 17.99 -10.30 3.67
C THR A 259 18.90 -11.06 2.69
N GLN A 260 18.44 -11.38 1.48
CA GLN A 260 19.24 -12.11 0.49
C GLN A 260 20.55 -11.39 0.11
N GLU A 261 20.55 -10.05 0.13
CA GLU A 261 21.78 -9.28 -0.14
C GLU A 261 22.85 -9.39 0.95
N LYS A 262 22.50 -9.76 2.20
CA LYS A 262 23.48 -9.96 3.27
C LYS A 262 24.32 -11.23 3.07
N GLU A 263 23.80 -12.21 2.33
CA GLU A 263 24.53 -13.47 2.06
C GLU A 263 25.48 -13.34 0.86
N VAL A 264 25.31 -12.33 0.01
CA VAL A 264 26.19 -12.08 -1.16
C VAL A 264 27.38 -11.20 -0.78
N GLU A 265 27.31 -10.44 0.31
CA GLU A 265 28.39 -9.58 0.81
C GLU A 265 29.29 -10.26 1.88
N ALA A 266 29.02 -11.50 2.25
CA ALA A 266 29.82 -12.29 3.22
C ALA A 266 30.63 -13.37 2.52
#